data_12a5f83c8d16ed8ed31a25629b71be03
#
_entry.id   12a5f83c8d16ed8ed31a25629b71be03
#
_cell.length_a   1.000
_cell.length_b   1.000
_cell.length_c   1.000
_cell.angle_alpha   90.00
_cell.angle_beta   90.00
_cell.angle_gamma   90.00
#
_symmetry.space_group_name_H-M   'P 1'
#
loop_
_entity.id
_entity.type
_entity.pdbx_description
1 polymer ?
#
loop_
_entity_poly.entity_id
_entity_poly.type
_entity_poly.pdbx_seq_one_letter_code
_entity_poly.pdbx_strand_id
1 'polypeptide(L)'
;MTRKVSIDREELNGVHEFVLRIDGERLGFLEFTRPDVGVMRIEYVEISPHLRGTGLGRQLVAKAVDFARDAKLRIVPICSYARAVIQRDPAMSLLLAARSGP
;
A
#
# COMPACT_ATOMS: atom_id res chain seq x y z
N MET A 1 -4.99 -3.32 27.93
CA MET A 1 -5.45 -2.15 27.17
C MET A 1 -5.32 -2.42 25.69
N THR A 2 -6.35 -2.06 24.95
CA THR A 2 -6.38 -2.29 23.51
C THR A 2 -5.62 -1.16 22.80
N ARG A 3 -4.66 -1.51 21.95
CA ARG A 3 -3.98 -0.53 21.11
C ARG A 3 -4.92 -0.11 19.98
N LYS A 4 -4.91 1.17 19.69
CA LYS A 4 -5.69 1.71 18.60
C LYS A 4 -4.80 1.79 17.35
N VAL A 5 -5.08 0.91 16.39
CA VAL A 5 -4.37 0.89 15.11
C VAL A 5 -5.23 1.61 14.08
N SER A 6 -4.63 2.52 13.33
CA SER A 6 -5.31 3.20 12.23
C SER A 6 -4.41 3.23 11.01
N ILE A 7 -5.03 3.15 9.84
CA ILE A 7 -4.36 3.34 8.56
C ILE A 7 -5.22 4.31 7.76
N ASP A 8 -4.68 5.50 7.51
CA ASP A 8 -5.42 6.57 6.87
C ASP A 8 -4.68 7.08 5.65
N ARG A 9 -5.45 7.46 4.63
CA ARG A 9 -4.89 8.04 3.41
C ARG A 9 -4.65 9.53 3.61
N GLU A 10 -3.45 9.97 3.27
CA GLU A 10 -3.05 11.36 3.36
C GLU A 10 -2.41 11.79 2.05
N GLU A 11 -2.55 13.03 1.72
CA GLU A 11 -1.92 13.61 0.53
C GLU A 11 -1.33 14.96 0.90
N LEU A 12 -0.06 15.18 0.51
CA LEU A 12 0.61 16.43 0.73
C LEU A 12 1.49 16.72 -0.48
N ASN A 13 1.27 17.85 -1.15
CA ASN A 13 2.07 18.29 -2.30
C ASN A 13 2.17 17.23 -3.40
N GLY A 14 1.05 16.54 -3.66
CA GLY A 14 1.00 15.52 -4.72
C GLY A 14 1.55 14.16 -4.31
N VAL A 15 2.07 14.02 -3.09
CA VAL A 15 2.53 12.74 -2.58
C VAL A 15 1.39 12.09 -1.82
N HIS A 16 1.06 10.85 -2.20
CA HIS A 16 -0.02 10.09 -1.58
C HIS A 16 0.57 9.05 -0.64
N GLU A 17 0.01 8.96 0.55
CA GLU A 17 0.45 7.96 1.53
C GLU A 17 -0.74 7.29 2.20
N PHE A 18 -0.56 6.03 2.57
CA PHE A 18 -1.33 5.40 3.63
C PHE A 18 -0.44 5.37 4.85
N VAL A 19 -0.90 5.95 5.95
CA VAL A 19 -0.10 6.12 7.16
C VAL A 19 -0.63 5.22 8.26
N LEU A 20 0.25 4.39 8.79
CA LEU A 20 -0.06 3.51 9.92
C LEU A 20 0.29 4.24 11.22
N ARG A 21 -0.71 4.37 12.09
CA ARG A 21 -0.50 4.90 13.43
C ARG A 21 -0.99 3.90 14.46
N ILE A 22 -0.24 3.81 15.55
CA ILE A 22 -0.67 3.04 16.72
C ILE A 22 -0.70 4.02 17.89
N ASP A 23 -1.88 4.17 18.49
CA ASP A 23 -2.10 5.13 19.57
C ASP A 23 -1.64 6.53 19.20
N GLY A 24 -1.85 6.91 17.93
CA GLY A 24 -1.51 8.22 17.40
C GLY A 24 -0.09 8.38 16.90
N GLU A 25 0.79 7.43 17.17
CA GLU A 25 2.18 7.52 16.74
C GLU A 25 2.35 6.93 15.34
N ARG A 26 3.00 7.69 14.44
CA ARG A 26 3.26 7.24 13.07
C ARG A 26 4.36 6.20 13.07
N LEU A 27 4.03 4.96 12.72
CA LEU A 27 4.95 3.82 12.79
C LEU A 27 5.16 3.12 11.44
N GLY A 28 4.51 3.59 10.40
CA GLY A 28 4.71 3.04 9.08
C GLY A 28 3.96 3.82 8.02
N PHE A 29 4.34 3.62 6.77
CA PHE A 29 3.62 4.23 5.66
C PHE A 29 3.83 3.45 4.38
N LEU A 30 2.91 3.67 3.44
CA LEU A 30 3.02 3.23 2.06
C LEU A 30 2.84 4.46 1.20
N GLU A 31 3.82 4.73 0.34
CA GLU A 31 3.77 5.87 -0.58
C GLU A 31 3.41 5.38 -1.98
N PHE A 32 2.50 6.10 -2.63
CA PHE A 32 2.18 5.78 -4.01
C PHE A 32 2.02 7.07 -4.83
N THR A 33 2.17 6.91 -6.15
CA THR A 33 1.95 7.97 -7.12
C THR A 33 0.90 7.52 -8.12
N ARG A 34 0.33 8.47 -8.85
CA ARG A 34 -0.62 8.20 -9.92
C ARG A 34 -0.05 8.76 -11.21
N PRO A 35 0.92 8.04 -11.84
CA PRO A 35 1.66 8.57 -12.98
C PRO A 35 0.81 8.70 -14.23
N ASP A 36 -0.33 7.99 -14.30
CA ASP A 36 -1.19 8.00 -15.47
C ASP A 36 -2.62 7.73 -15.02
N VAL A 37 -3.57 7.98 -15.92
CA VAL A 37 -4.98 7.70 -15.68
C VAL A 37 -5.14 6.20 -15.45
N GLY A 38 -5.85 5.86 -14.39
CA GLY A 38 -6.13 4.46 -14.07
C GLY A 38 -4.96 3.67 -13.51
N VAL A 39 -3.85 4.32 -13.14
CA VAL A 39 -2.66 3.65 -12.64
C VAL A 39 -2.28 4.16 -11.27
N MET A 40 -2.01 3.22 -10.35
CA MET A 40 -1.38 3.49 -9.05
C MET A 40 0.00 2.84 -9.06
N ARG A 41 1.04 3.61 -8.76
CA ARG A 41 2.39 3.05 -8.63
C ARG A 41 2.80 3.09 -7.17
N ILE A 42 3.02 1.90 -6.58
CA ILE A 42 3.44 1.81 -5.18
C ILE A 42 4.95 1.93 -5.13
N GLU A 43 5.42 3.03 -4.53
CA GLU A 43 6.84 3.38 -4.53
C GLU A 43 7.58 2.79 -3.33
N TYR A 44 7.00 2.95 -2.13
CA TYR A 44 7.64 2.56 -0.88
C TYR A 44 6.63 1.98 0.09
N VAL A 45 7.09 0.99 0.85
CA VAL A 45 6.43 0.58 2.09
C VAL A 45 7.50 0.55 3.17
N GLU A 46 7.28 1.27 4.25
CA GLU A 46 8.21 1.31 5.37
C GLU A 46 7.43 1.11 6.65
N ILE A 47 8.00 0.34 7.56
CA ILE A 47 7.37 0.05 8.84
C ILE A 47 8.45 0.00 9.92
N SER A 48 8.11 0.45 11.12
CA SER A 48 9.03 0.42 12.23
C SER A 48 9.57 -1.00 12.43
N PRO A 49 10.91 -1.15 12.62
CA PRO A 49 11.51 -2.49 12.70
C PRO A 49 10.91 -3.39 13.77
N HIS A 50 10.49 -2.83 14.91
CA HIS A 50 9.91 -3.64 15.97
C HIS A 50 8.49 -4.14 15.68
N LEU A 51 7.90 -3.70 14.57
CA LEU A 51 6.60 -4.20 14.13
C LEU A 51 6.71 -5.29 13.07
N ARG A 52 7.92 -5.73 12.73
CA ARG A 52 8.11 -6.82 11.78
C ARG A 52 7.48 -8.09 12.31
N GLY A 53 6.83 -8.83 11.41
CA GLY A 53 6.17 -10.07 11.78
C GLY A 53 4.80 -9.91 12.40
N THR A 54 4.30 -8.68 12.54
CA THR A 54 2.97 -8.41 13.10
C THR A 54 1.85 -8.47 12.08
N GLY A 55 2.17 -8.48 10.78
CA GLY A 55 1.18 -8.41 9.71
C GLY A 55 0.75 -6.99 9.37
N LEU A 56 1.25 -5.97 10.06
CA LEU A 56 0.82 -4.59 9.84
C LEU A 56 1.30 -4.03 8.51
N GLY A 57 2.49 -4.44 8.04
CA GLY A 57 2.97 -4.05 6.71
C GLY A 57 2.05 -4.58 5.62
N ARG A 58 1.59 -5.82 5.77
CA ARG A 58 0.64 -6.40 4.83
C ARG A 58 -0.69 -5.64 4.85
N GLN A 59 -1.13 -5.19 6.02
CA GLN A 59 -2.35 -4.41 6.15
C GLN A 59 -2.23 -3.06 5.42
N LEU A 60 -1.05 -2.44 5.45
CA LEU A 60 -0.80 -1.22 4.66
C LEU A 60 -1.01 -1.49 3.17
N VAL A 61 -0.43 -2.58 2.68
CA VAL A 61 -0.59 -2.95 1.26
C VAL A 61 -2.06 -3.24 0.96
N ALA A 62 -2.74 -3.97 1.84
CA ALA A 62 -4.16 -4.29 1.65
C ALA A 62 -5.03 -3.03 1.55
N LYS A 63 -4.75 -2.02 2.37
CA LYS A 63 -5.48 -0.75 2.30
C LYS A 63 -5.26 -0.04 0.97
N ALA A 64 -4.02 -0.03 0.47
CA ALA A 64 -3.73 0.56 -0.82
C ALA A 64 -4.44 -0.19 -1.96
N VAL A 65 -4.47 -1.52 -1.87
CA VAL A 65 -5.17 -2.34 -2.87
C VAL A 65 -6.68 -2.08 -2.84
N ASP A 66 -7.27 -1.97 -1.64
CA ASP A 66 -8.69 -1.63 -1.52
C ASP A 66 -9.00 -0.29 -2.16
N PHE A 67 -8.15 0.71 -1.90
CA PHE A 67 -8.31 2.02 -2.51
C PHE A 67 -8.22 1.94 -4.04
N ALA A 68 -7.25 1.19 -4.55
CA ALA A 68 -7.08 1.02 -5.99
C ALA A 68 -8.31 0.33 -6.61
N ARG A 69 -8.83 -0.68 -5.93
CA ARG A 69 -10.03 -1.38 -6.41
C ARG A 69 -11.21 -0.43 -6.50
N ASP A 70 -11.45 0.36 -5.44
CA ASP A 70 -12.57 1.28 -5.40
C ASP A 70 -12.43 2.40 -6.42
N ALA A 71 -11.21 2.86 -6.66
CA ALA A 71 -10.92 3.92 -7.63
C ALA A 71 -10.70 3.39 -9.05
N LYS A 72 -10.81 2.07 -9.24
CA LYS A 72 -10.64 1.39 -10.53
C LYS A 72 -9.25 1.62 -11.12
N LEU A 73 -8.24 1.50 -10.27
CA LEU A 73 -6.83 1.66 -10.66
C LEU A 73 -6.18 0.30 -10.84
N ARG A 74 -5.28 0.23 -11.81
CA ARG A 74 -4.34 -0.89 -11.93
C ARG A 74 -3.11 -0.55 -11.11
N ILE A 75 -2.44 -1.57 -10.57
CA ILE A 75 -1.31 -1.38 -9.66
C ILE A 75 -0.01 -1.77 -10.33
N VAL A 76 0.98 -0.88 -10.24
CA VAL A 76 2.37 -1.16 -10.60
C VAL A 76 3.19 -1.12 -9.32
N PRO A 77 3.58 -2.28 -8.76
CA PRO A 77 4.33 -2.30 -7.51
C PRO A 77 5.83 -2.19 -7.79
N ILE A 78 6.38 -1.00 -7.60
CA ILE A 78 7.84 -0.78 -7.70
C ILE A 78 8.51 -1.36 -6.46
N CYS A 79 7.91 -1.15 -5.28
CA CYS A 79 8.42 -1.69 -4.03
C CYS A 79 8.38 -3.22 -4.04
N SER A 80 9.52 -3.85 -3.79
CA SER A 80 9.63 -5.32 -3.82
C SER A 80 8.77 -5.98 -2.74
N TYR A 81 8.66 -5.35 -1.57
CA TYR A 81 7.82 -5.88 -0.50
C TYR A 81 6.34 -5.89 -0.92
N ALA A 82 5.86 -4.75 -1.44
CA ALA A 82 4.47 -4.67 -1.90
C ALA A 82 4.20 -5.67 -3.02
N ARG A 83 5.15 -5.82 -3.94
CA ARG A 83 5.02 -6.80 -5.01
C ARG A 83 4.85 -8.20 -4.46
N ALA A 84 5.68 -8.58 -3.50
CA ALA A 84 5.62 -9.92 -2.91
C ALA A 84 4.27 -10.16 -2.22
N VAL A 85 3.78 -9.19 -1.47
CA VAL A 85 2.48 -9.30 -0.79
C VAL A 85 1.35 -9.49 -1.82
N ILE A 86 1.34 -8.64 -2.85
CA ILE A 86 0.28 -8.66 -3.86
C ILE A 86 0.30 -9.97 -4.65
N GLN A 87 1.49 -10.43 -5.04
CA GLN A 87 1.62 -11.65 -5.84
C GLN A 87 1.17 -12.91 -5.10
N ARG A 88 1.26 -12.90 -3.77
CA ARG A 88 0.84 -14.05 -2.96
C ARG A 88 -0.66 -14.12 -2.72
N ASP A 89 -1.37 -13.04 -3.00
CA ASP A 89 -2.81 -12.98 -2.75
C ASP A 89 -3.53 -12.92 -4.10
N PRO A 90 -4.29 -13.99 -4.46
CA PRO A 90 -4.96 -14.02 -5.76
C PRO A 90 -5.92 -12.86 -5.99
N ALA A 91 -6.63 -12.42 -4.95
CA ALA A 91 -7.57 -11.29 -5.09
C ALA A 91 -6.82 -9.98 -5.35
N MET A 92 -5.72 -9.76 -4.64
CA MET A 92 -4.90 -8.56 -4.85
C MET A 92 -4.23 -8.57 -6.22
N SER A 93 -3.73 -9.74 -6.65
CA SER A 93 -2.98 -9.83 -7.90
C SER A 93 -3.83 -9.54 -9.14
N LEU A 94 -5.16 -9.61 -9.02
CA LEU A 94 -6.05 -9.22 -10.10
C LEU A 94 -5.91 -7.75 -10.49
N LEU A 95 -5.43 -6.91 -9.58
CA LEU A 95 -5.28 -5.48 -9.84
C LEU A 95 -3.92 -5.13 -10.46
N LEU A 96 -3.00 -6.08 -10.55
CA LEU A 96 -1.71 -5.81 -11.17
C LEU A 96 -1.90 -5.37 -12.61
N ALA A 97 -1.15 -4.34 -13.01
CA ALA A 97 -1.17 -3.87 -14.38
C ALA A 97 -0.69 -4.99 -15.30
N ALA A 98 -1.36 -5.15 -16.43
CA ALA A 98 -0.96 -6.14 -17.40
C ALA A 98 0.45 -5.80 -17.90
N ARG A 99 1.29 -6.84 -18.05
CA ARG A 99 2.59 -6.65 -18.68
C ARG A 99 2.38 -6.21 -20.12
N SER A 100 3.10 -5.18 -20.51
CA SER A 100 3.14 -4.80 -21.92
C SER A 100 4.06 -5.76 -22.65
N GLY A 101 3.65 -6.14 -23.83
CA GLY A 101 4.42 -7.01 -24.67
C GLY A 101 4.11 -8.47 -24.44
N PRO A 102 4.68 -9.31 -25.28
CA PRO A 102 4.38 -10.74 -25.25
C PRO A 102 4.88 -11.43 -24.02
#